data_ad4f25fee0f4c9c4ed9b5e00ba960c7a
#
_entry.id   ad4f25fee0f4c9c4ed9b5e00ba960c7a
#
_cell.length_a   1.000
_cell.length_b   1.000
_cell.length_c   1.000
_cell.angle_alpha   90.00
_cell.angle_beta   90.00
_cell.angle_gamma   90.00
#
_symmetry.space_group_name_H-M   'P 1'
#
loop_
_entity.id
_entity.type
_entity.pdbx_description
1 polymer ?
#
loop_
_entity_poly.entity_id
_entity_poly.type
_entity_poly.pdbx_seq_one_letter_code
_entity_poly.pdbx_strand_id
1 'polypeptide(L)'
;DNQSRKLYCFVMVLGYSRMRYVEFTLQVDVHTLIQCHLNAFRYFGGYTKEILYDNMKQVVLKRSHVSSDSIWNAKFEDFFSHYGFVPRLCRPYRPQTKGKIENSVGFVKRDFLLGGEFCSLSDLNLQAQNWLDRVNSAIHSTTNEIPLERHKKEGLRDYASVLPYHNIREEDRKISRDSYVSYLGNRYSVPYRYAGRTCSLQISDKTIAIVVSGEVICTHEIQPGHGKSSRKKEHFQGLLSEILKQNSASRARCSPSFKFIEPEVEQRDLSIYDSFSEGVRR
;
A
#
# COMPACT_ATOMS: atom_id res chain seq x y z
N ASP A 1 -7.48 -15.93 15.29
CA ASP A 1 -6.21 -16.28 14.63
C ASP A 1 -5.06 -15.65 15.39
N ASN A 2 -4.28 -16.50 16.05
CA ASN A 2 -3.14 -16.09 16.89
C ASN A 2 -1.89 -15.82 16.00
N GLN A 3 -2.03 -14.92 15.00
CA GLN A 3 -0.91 -14.54 14.15
C GLN A 3 -0.18 -13.32 14.74
N SER A 4 1.03 -13.57 15.23
CA SER A 4 1.96 -12.51 15.62
C SER A 4 2.34 -11.68 14.38
N ARG A 5 2.06 -10.37 14.40
CA ARG A 5 2.45 -9.42 13.35
C ARG A 5 3.48 -8.46 13.87
N LYS A 6 4.49 -8.16 13.06
CA LYS A 6 5.50 -7.16 13.40
C LYS A 6 4.89 -5.77 13.31
N LEU A 7 4.99 -5.01 14.41
CA LEU A 7 4.51 -3.65 14.52
C LEU A 7 5.70 -2.68 14.51
N TYR A 8 5.59 -1.61 13.75
CA TYR A 8 6.57 -0.53 13.71
C TYR A 8 5.97 0.73 14.30
N CYS A 9 6.80 1.55 14.92
CA CYS A 9 6.40 2.80 15.54
C CYS A 9 7.20 3.94 14.92
N PHE A 10 6.52 4.88 14.28
CA PHE A 10 7.07 6.15 13.86
C PHE A 10 6.95 7.14 15.03
N VAL A 11 8.05 7.82 15.37
CA VAL A 11 8.08 8.83 16.43
C VAL A 11 8.76 10.07 15.89
N MET A 12 8.09 11.21 15.98
CA MET A 12 8.65 12.53 15.66
C MET A 12 8.49 13.45 16.86
N VAL A 13 9.56 14.20 17.19
CA VAL A 13 9.58 15.11 18.34
C VAL A 13 10.12 16.45 17.90
N LEU A 14 9.40 17.52 18.16
CA LEU A 14 9.85 18.88 17.88
C LEU A 14 10.96 19.29 18.83
N GLY A 15 11.93 20.00 18.30
CA GLY A 15 13.17 20.29 19.03
C GLY A 15 13.01 21.28 20.16
N TYR A 16 12.16 22.28 20.01
CA TYR A 16 11.93 23.35 20.97
C TYR A 16 10.79 23.01 21.93
N SER A 17 9.61 22.76 21.41
CA SER A 17 8.40 22.52 22.23
C SER A 17 8.40 21.16 22.94
N ARG A 18 9.13 20.18 22.43
CA ARG A 18 9.04 18.77 22.84
C ARG A 18 7.72 18.10 22.50
N MET A 19 6.90 18.74 21.70
CA MET A 19 5.67 18.15 21.20
C MET A 19 5.97 16.90 20.40
N ARG A 20 5.20 15.83 20.63
CA ARG A 20 5.41 14.50 20.06
C ARG A 20 4.30 14.13 19.11
N TYR A 21 4.67 13.38 18.09
CA TYR A 21 3.76 12.66 17.23
C TYR A 21 4.19 11.19 17.17
N VAL A 22 3.23 10.28 17.24
CA VAL A 22 3.44 8.83 17.17
C VAL A 22 2.42 8.21 16.25
N GLU A 23 2.86 7.31 15.40
CA GLU A 23 2.00 6.53 14.52
C GLU A 23 2.53 5.11 14.39
N PHE A 24 1.64 4.13 14.42
CA PHE A 24 1.97 2.71 14.28
C PHE A 24 1.64 2.21 12.89
N THR A 25 2.53 1.40 12.32
CA THR A 25 2.41 0.86 10.96
C THR A 25 2.80 -0.61 10.93
N LEU A 26 2.29 -1.33 9.92
CA LEU A 26 2.68 -2.72 9.66
C LEU A 26 3.82 -2.85 8.65
N GLN A 27 4.21 -1.76 8.02
CA GLN A 27 5.27 -1.68 7.02
C GLN A 27 6.27 -0.58 7.38
N VAL A 28 7.48 -0.67 6.85
CA VAL A 28 8.58 0.27 7.10
C VAL A 28 9.32 0.61 5.81
N ASP A 29 8.58 0.73 4.70
CA ASP A 29 9.13 1.20 3.43
C ASP A 29 9.19 2.74 3.34
N VAL A 30 9.79 3.27 2.27
CA VAL A 30 9.95 4.72 2.07
C VAL A 30 8.60 5.44 1.94
N HIS A 31 7.61 4.81 1.30
CA HIS A 31 6.28 5.40 1.13
C HIS A 31 5.54 5.51 2.46
N THR A 32 5.61 4.46 3.28
CA THR A 32 5.05 4.49 4.65
C THR A 32 5.73 5.56 5.49
N LEU A 33 7.06 5.69 5.41
CA LEU A 33 7.80 6.73 6.13
C LEU A 33 7.37 8.14 5.69
N ILE A 34 7.27 8.39 4.39
CA ILE A 34 6.78 9.67 3.85
C ILE A 34 5.36 9.96 4.33
N GLN A 35 4.47 8.96 4.32
CA GLN A 35 3.10 9.13 4.80
C GLN A 35 3.04 9.50 6.27
N CYS A 36 3.83 8.86 7.12
CA CYS A 36 3.97 9.23 8.53
C CYS A 36 4.45 10.67 8.72
N HIS A 37 5.38 11.16 7.87
CA HIS A 37 5.80 12.57 7.90
C HIS A 37 4.66 13.51 7.51
N LEU A 38 3.93 13.21 6.44
CA LEU A 38 2.77 14.02 6.01
C LEU A 38 1.71 14.10 7.11
N ASN A 39 1.44 13.00 7.81
CA ASN A 39 0.53 12.96 8.93
C ASN A 39 1.08 13.77 10.13
N ALA A 40 2.36 13.66 10.42
CA ALA A 40 3.02 14.44 11.47
C ALA A 40 3.01 15.95 11.16
N PHE A 41 3.31 16.35 9.91
CA PHE A 41 3.27 17.76 9.50
C PHE A 41 1.85 18.34 9.63
N ARG A 42 0.84 17.55 9.28
CA ARG A 42 -0.58 17.94 9.48
C ARG A 42 -0.93 18.06 10.96
N TYR A 43 -0.47 17.12 11.79
CA TYR A 43 -0.69 17.15 13.24
C TYR A 43 -0.04 18.36 13.91
N PHE A 44 1.18 18.71 13.52
CA PHE A 44 1.88 19.90 14.04
C PHE A 44 1.41 21.21 13.40
N GLY A 45 0.63 21.17 12.32
CA GLY A 45 0.25 22.36 11.54
C GLY A 45 1.41 22.95 10.75
N GLY A 46 2.55 22.26 10.67
CA GLY A 46 3.75 22.74 9.99
C GLY A 46 4.93 21.77 10.12
N TYR A 47 6.08 22.18 9.59
CA TYR A 47 7.30 21.39 9.64
C TYR A 47 8.53 22.26 9.88
N THR A 48 9.60 21.66 10.39
CA THR A 48 10.85 22.34 10.72
C THR A 48 11.76 22.49 9.50
N LYS A 49 12.69 23.48 9.55
CA LYS A 49 13.70 23.67 8.48
C LYS A 49 14.65 22.48 8.36
N GLU A 50 14.95 21.83 9.47
CA GLU A 50 15.84 20.67 9.52
C GLU A 50 15.17 19.54 10.31
N ILE A 51 15.33 18.30 9.82
CA ILE A 51 14.83 17.10 10.51
C ILE A 51 15.98 16.12 10.67
N LEU A 52 16.18 15.66 11.91
CA LEU A 52 17.24 14.72 12.25
C LEU A 52 16.75 13.28 12.12
N TYR A 53 17.48 12.48 11.37
CA TYR A 53 17.18 11.06 11.11
C TYR A 53 18.23 10.12 11.68
N ASP A 54 17.80 8.94 12.08
CA ASP A 54 18.71 7.81 12.25
C ASP A 54 19.13 7.27 10.87
N ASN A 55 20.22 6.49 10.82
CA ASN A 55 20.74 5.90 9.60
C ASN A 55 19.86 4.71 9.15
N MET A 56 18.70 5.00 8.58
CA MET A 56 17.79 3.99 8.04
C MET A 56 17.82 3.98 6.51
N LYS A 57 17.71 2.80 5.90
CA LYS A 57 17.77 2.63 4.43
C LYS A 57 16.66 3.37 3.68
N GLN A 58 15.53 3.63 4.33
CA GLN A 58 14.43 4.40 3.76
C GLN A 58 14.80 5.88 3.53
N VAL A 59 15.75 6.40 4.30
CA VAL A 59 16.24 7.78 4.22
C VAL A 59 17.53 7.86 3.41
N VAL A 60 18.54 7.05 3.78
CA VAL A 60 19.88 7.12 3.20
C VAL A 60 20.37 5.73 2.78
N LEU A 61 20.80 5.61 1.53
CA LEU A 61 21.35 4.35 0.99
C LEU A 61 22.84 4.22 1.33
N LYS A 62 23.59 5.30 1.18
CA LYS A 62 25.02 5.35 1.52
C LYS A 62 25.33 6.68 2.20
N ARG A 63 25.82 6.59 3.42
CA ARG A 63 26.24 7.76 4.17
C ARG A 63 27.64 8.19 3.78
N SER A 64 27.85 9.51 3.63
CA SER A 64 29.18 10.16 3.60
C SER A 64 29.43 10.99 4.88
N HIS A 65 30.69 11.32 5.14
CA HIS A 65 31.08 12.25 6.22
C HIS A 65 30.60 13.69 5.93
N VAL A 66 30.49 14.06 4.68
CA VAL A 66 29.89 15.30 4.19
C VAL A 66 28.46 15.01 3.78
N SER A 67 27.48 15.74 4.32
CA SER A 67 26.06 15.50 4.05
C SER A 67 25.71 15.60 2.57
N SER A 68 26.40 16.48 1.80
CA SER A 68 26.23 16.64 0.35
C SER A 68 26.59 15.39 -0.45
N ASP A 69 27.48 14.53 0.05
CA ASP A 69 28.00 13.37 -0.67
C ASP A 69 27.28 12.07 -0.25
N SER A 70 26.29 12.19 0.60
CA SER A 70 25.45 11.04 1.01
C SER A 70 24.48 10.69 -0.11
N ILE A 71 24.32 9.40 -0.39
CA ILE A 71 23.35 8.91 -1.38
C ILE A 71 22.03 8.69 -0.66
N TRP A 72 21.08 9.56 -0.92
CA TRP A 72 19.72 9.49 -0.37
C TRP A 72 18.88 8.46 -1.10
N ASN A 73 17.82 7.98 -0.48
CA ASN A 73 16.77 7.26 -1.20
C ASN A 73 16.08 8.25 -2.14
N ALA A 74 16.05 7.97 -3.45
CA ALA A 74 15.54 8.89 -4.46
C ALA A 74 14.12 9.40 -4.19
N LYS A 75 13.22 8.52 -3.70
CA LYS A 75 11.85 8.92 -3.35
C LYS A 75 11.80 9.83 -2.12
N PHE A 76 12.68 9.58 -1.14
CA PHE A 76 12.80 10.43 0.02
C PHE A 76 13.46 11.77 -0.31
N GLU A 77 14.40 11.78 -1.25
CA GLU A 77 15.04 12.99 -1.78
C GLU A 77 14.04 13.90 -2.49
N ASP A 78 13.18 13.34 -3.33
CA ASP A 78 12.08 14.05 -3.96
C ASP A 78 11.14 14.67 -2.91
N PHE A 79 10.80 13.92 -1.84
CA PHE A 79 9.95 14.38 -0.76
C PHE A 79 10.56 15.56 0.02
N PHE A 80 11.81 15.45 0.49
CA PHE A 80 12.40 16.56 1.26
C PHE A 80 12.70 17.78 0.38
N SER A 81 13.00 17.58 -0.88
CA SER A 81 13.18 18.68 -1.87
C SER A 81 11.88 19.42 -2.13
N HIS A 82 10.76 18.70 -2.24
CA HIS A 82 9.42 19.27 -2.42
C HIS A 82 9.05 20.26 -1.28
N TYR A 83 9.29 19.86 -0.02
CA TYR A 83 9.05 20.72 1.14
C TYR A 83 10.20 21.67 1.46
N GLY A 84 11.37 21.48 0.88
CA GLY A 84 12.55 22.29 1.09
C GLY A 84 13.12 22.22 2.51
N PHE A 85 12.93 21.12 3.24
CA PHE A 85 13.61 20.89 4.51
C PHE A 85 14.92 20.13 4.29
N VAL A 86 15.85 20.30 5.24
CA VAL A 86 17.17 19.66 5.17
C VAL A 86 17.20 18.44 6.08
N PRO A 87 17.35 17.21 5.53
CA PRO A 87 17.55 16.03 6.34
C PRO A 87 18.98 16.02 6.92
N ARG A 88 19.08 15.80 8.23
CA ARG A 88 20.33 15.63 8.95
C ARG A 88 20.43 14.20 9.45
N LEU A 89 21.59 13.57 9.33
CA LEU A 89 21.82 12.22 9.83
C LEU A 89 22.50 12.28 11.21
N CYS A 90 22.03 11.47 12.14
CA CYS A 90 22.67 11.31 13.45
C CYS A 90 24.12 10.89 13.25
N ARG A 91 25.06 11.54 13.96
CA ARG A 91 26.48 11.15 13.94
C ARG A 91 26.63 9.78 14.61
N PRO A 92 27.40 8.84 14.01
CA PRO A 92 27.72 7.58 14.69
C PRO A 92 28.44 7.88 16.02
N TYR A 93 28.23 7.02 17.00
CA TYR A 93 28.92 7.08 18.31
C TYR A 93 28.72 8.37 19.12
N ARG A 94 27.70 9.21 18.82
CA ARG A 94 27.31 10.33 19.68
C ARG A 94 25.93 10.11 20.29
N PRO A 95 25.82 9.50 21.47
CA PRO A 95 24.56 9.17 22.13
C PRO A 95 23.71 10.41 22.44
N GLN A 96 24.32 11.57 22.65
CA GLN A 96 23.62 12.82 23.01
C GLN A 96 22.66 13.33 21.92
N THR A 97 22.95 13.08 20.63
CA THR A 97 22.06 13.44 19.50
C THR A 97 20.87 12.50 19.38
N LYS A 98 21.03 11.25 19.79
CA LYS A 98 20.01 10.19 19.70
C LYS A 98 19.14 10.09 20.97
N GLY A 99 19.64 10.58 22.11
CA GLY A 99 19.01 10.43 23.42
C GLY A 99 17.56 10.93 23.50
N LYS A 100 17.21 11.99 22.77
CA LYS A 100 15.83 12.51 22.74
C LYS A 100 14.85 11.53 22.09
N ILE A 101 15.25 10.88 20.99
CA ILE A 101 14.41 9.93 20.27
C ILE A 101 14.35 8.59 21.02
N GLU A 102 15.48 8.10 21.52
CA GLU A 102 15.54 6.86 22.32
C GLU A 102 14.69 6.96 23.58
N ASN A 103 14.78 8.09 24.29
CA ASN A 103 13.93 8.36 25.45
C ASN A 103 12.44 8.40 25.05
N SER A 104 12.11 8.98 23.89
CA SER A 104 10.72 9.04 23.41
C SER A 104 10.19 7.66 23.03
N VAL A 105 10.96 6.82 22.33
CA VAL A 105 10.58 5.44 22.04
C VAL A 105 10.41 4.61 23.31
N GLY A 106 11.34 4.76 24.26
CA GLY A 106 11.23 4.12 25.57
C GLY A 106 9.99 4.56 26.35
N PHE A 107 9.65 5.85 26.26
CA PHE A 107 8.46 6.41 26.88
C PHE A 107 7.17 5.85 26.25
N VAL A 108 7.06 5.81 24.92
CA VAL A 108 5.92 5.18 24.23
C VAL A 108 5.73 3.73 24.67
N LYS A 109 6.81 2.96 24.78
CA LYS A 109 6.73 1.56 25.20
C LYS A 109 6.22 1.41 26.64
N ARG A 110 6.71 2.24 27.57
CA ARG A 110 6.36 2.11 29.00
C ARG A 110 5.04 2.74 29.37
N ASP A 111 4.69 3.89 28.77
CA ASP A 111 3.52 4.67 29.17
C ASP A 111 2.29 4.41 28.30
N PHE A 112 2.50 3.96 27.06
CA PHE A 112 1.39 3.74 26.14
C PHE A 112 1.14 2.24 25.84
N LEU A 113 2.21 1.49 25.46
CA LEU A 113 2.01 0.10 25.02
C LEU A 113 1.93 -0.90 26.18
N LEU A 114 2.57 -0.63 27.31
CA LEU A 114 2.57 -1.56 28.43
C LEU A 114 1.19 -1.64 29.07
N GLY A 115 0.56 -2.82 29.01
CA GLY A 115 -0.77 -3.07 29.54
C GLY A 115 -1.92 -2.59 28.65
N GLY A 116 -1.63 -2.06 27.45
CA GLY A 116 -2.65 -1.68 26.48
C GLY A 116 -3.24 -2.87 25.73
N GLU A 117 -4.56 -2.85 25.51
CA GLU A 117 -5.28 -3.79 24.67
C GLU A 117 -5.77 -3.10 23.41
N PHE A 118 -5.52 -3.71 22.24
CA PHE A 118 -5.80 -3.12 20.94
C PHE A 118 -6.47 -4.15 20.03
N CYS A 119 -7.62 -3.79 19.46
CA CYS A 119 -8.39 -4.69 18.60
C CYS A 119 -7.91 -4.66 17.14
N SER A 120 -7.31 -3.55 16.69
CA SER A 120 -6.84 -3.35 15.32
C SER A 120 -5.76 -2.27 15.25
N LEU A 121 -5.07 -2.15 14.09
CA LEU A 121 -4.12 -1.06 13.85
C LEU A 121 -4.81 0.32 13.92
N SER A 122 -6.03 0.43 13.41
CA SER A 122 -6.80 1.68 13.47
C SER A 122 -7.17 2.06 14.90
N ASP A 123 -7.57 1.09 15.70
CA ASP A 123 -7.85 1.28 17.12
C ASP A 123 -6.58 1.68 17.90
N LEU A 124 -5.46 0.99 17.66
CA LEU A 124 -4.16 1.34 18.24
C LEU A 124 -3.77 2.80 17.92
N ASN A 125 -3.91 3.23 16.68
CA ASN A 125 -3.56 4.61 16.29
C ASN A 125 -4.55 5.64 16.86
N LEU A 126 -5.83 5.31 16.98
CA LEU A 126 -6.81 6.17 17.65
C LEU A 126 -6.47 6.35 19.15
N GLN A 127 -6.16 5.26 19.83
CA GLN A 127 -5.74 5.33 21.24
C GLN A 127 -4.41 6.08 21.39
N ALA A 128 -3.49 5.95 20.44
CA ALA A 128 -2.24 6.72 20.41
C ALA A 128 -2.49 8.22 20.25
N GLN A 129 -3.46 8.64 19.44
CA GLN A 129 -3.83 10.05 19.32
C GLN A 129 -4.38 10.60 20.65
N ASN A 130 -5.30 9.90 21.30
CA ASN A 130 -5.84 10.30 22.62
C ASN A 130 -4.73 10.38 23.68
N TRP A 131 -3.78 9.44 23.64
CA TRP A 131 -2.60 9.45 24.50
C TRP A 131 -1.70 10.64 24.20
N LEU A 132 -1.46 10.99 22.93
CA LEU A 132 -0.67 12.15 22.51
C LEU A 132 -1.27 13.45 23.02
N ASP A 133 -2.61 13.62 22.94
CA ASP A 133 -3.30 14.80 23.45
C ASP A 133 -3.05 14.98 24.95
N ARG A 134 -3.13 13.89 25.73
CA ARG A 134 -2.81 13.90 27.16
C ARG A 134 -1.35 14.29 27.42
N VAL A 135 -0.40 13.63 26.73
CA VAL A 135 1.05 13.82 26.96
C VAL A 135 1.51 15.21 26.50
N ASN A 136 1.01 15.71 25.39
CA ASN A 136 1.37 17.03 24.87
C ASN A 136 0.71 18.17 25.66
N SER A 137 -0.33 17.89 26.44
CA SER A 137 -0.99 18.83 27.34
C SER A 137 -0.47 18.77 28.79
N ALA A 138 0.37 17.79 29.12
CA ALA A 138 0.98 17.66 30.44
C ALA A 138 2.32 18.42 30.52
N ILE A 139 2.73 18.82 31.74
CA ILE A 139 4.04 19.47 31.96
C ILE A 139 5.17 18.50 31.61
N HIS A 140 6.04 18.92 30.70
CA HIS A 140 7.21 18.13 30.29
C HIS A 140 8.35 18.28 31.30
N SER A 141 8.83 17.17 31.84
CA SER A 141 9.82 17.12 32.95
C SER A 141 11.13 17.90 32.71
N THR A 142 11.58 18.01 31.45
CA THR A 142 12.84 18.71 31.12
C THR A 142 12.65 20.21 30.91
N THR A 143 11.49 20.64 30.40
CA THR A 143 11.22 22.05 30.09
C THR A 143 10.41 22.75 31.17
N ASN A 144 9.78 21.99 32.07
CA ASN A 144 8.82 22.45 33.07
C ASN A 144 7.66 23.28 32.48
N GLU A 145 7.38 23.08 31.18
CA GLU A 145 6.33 23.76 30.46
C GLU A 145 5.49 22.74 29.68
N ILE A 146 4.28 23.12 29.29
CA ILE A 146 3.38 22.29 28.49
C ILE A 146 3.83 22.33 27.03
N PRO A 147 4.11 21.18 26.39
CA PRO A 147 4.54 21.13 25.00
C PRO A 147 3.60 21.85 24.03
N LEU A 148 2.29 21.70 24.19
CA LEU A 148 1.28 22.35 23.36
C LEU A 148 1.36 23.89 23.44
N GLU A 149 1.62 24.46 24.63
CA GLU A 149 1.78 25.91 24.77
C GLU A 149 3.10 26.41 24.18
N ARG A 150 4.16 25.64 24.34
CA ARG A 150 5.45 25.94 23.71
C ARG A 150 5.38 25.87 22.19
N HIS A 151 4.59 24.94 21.67
CA HIS A 151 4.41 24.76 20.23
C HIS A 151 3.90 26.02 19.53
N LYS A 152 3.08 26.83 20.18
CA LYS A 152 2.62 28.14 19.64
C LYS A 152 3.79 29.09 19.29
N LYS A 153 4.97 28.89 19.91
CA LYS A 153 6.18 29.68 19.68
C LYS A 153 7.21 28.92 18.82
N GLU A 154 6.90 27.71 18.33
CA GLU A 154 7.77 26.95 17.45
C GLU A 154 7.77 27.59 16.06
N GLY A 155 8.91 27.95 15.52
CA GLY A 155 9.02 28.59 14.21
C GLY A 155 8.86 27.57 13.07
N LEU A 156 7.70 26.94 12.94
CA LEU A 156 7.41 25.99 11.87
C LEU A 156 7.14 26.72 10.54
N ARG A 157 7.48 26.06 9.46
CA ARG A 157 7.01 26.43 8.12
C ARG A 157 5.58 25.95 7.98
N ASP A 158 4.71 26.79 7.44
CA ASP A 158 3.31 26.46 7.24
C ASP A 158 3.15 25.30 6.24
N TYR A 159 2.50 24.23 6.68
CA TYR A 159 2.20 23.08 5.83
C TYR A 159 1.20 23.42 4.73
N ALA A 160 0.25 24.31 4.99
CA ALA A 160 -0.80 24.67 4.03
C ALA A 160 -0.27 25.56 2.88
N SER A 161 0.89 26.20 3.05
CA SER A 161 1.50 27.05 2.03
C SER A 161 2.17 26.28 0.88
N VAL A 162 2.38 24.98 1.03
CA VAL A 162 3.02 24.11 0.05
C VAL A 162 1.98 23.20 -0.60
N LEU A 163 2.11 22.99 -1.91
CA LEU A 163 1.23 22.05 -2.61
C LEU A 163 1.33 20.64 -1.97
N PRO A 164 0.21 19.92 -1.85
CA PRO A 164 0.22 18.58 -1.29
C PRO A 164 1.20 17.66 -2.04
N TYR A 165 2.05 16.97 -1.31
CA TYR A 165 2.93 15.95 -1.89
C TYR A 165 2.12 14.68 -2.19
N HIS A 166 2.15 14.24 -3.44
CA HIS A 166 1.51 13.02 -3.86
C HIS A 166 2.45 11.83 -3.65
N ASN A 167 2.27 11.14 -2.55
CA ASN A 167 3.04 9.94 -2.21
C ASN A 167 2.54 8.73 -3.02
N ILE A 168 2.83 8.72 -4.34
CA ILE A 168 2.41 7.66 -5.24
C ILE A 168 3.43 6.52 -5.17
N ARG A 169 2.95 5.31 -4.89
CA ARG A 169 3.70 4.07 -5.00
C ARG A 169 3.41 3.44 -6.36
N GLU A 170 4.45 3.09 -7.07
CA GLU A 170 4.34 2.41 -8.36
C GLU A 170 4.73 0.94 -8.24
N GLU A 171 3.90 0.06 -8.82
CA GLU A 171 4.15 -1.36 -8.86
C GLU A 171 3.78 -1.93 -10.23
N ASP A 172 4.71 -2.61 -10.87
CA ASP A 172 4.43 -3.29 -12.13
C ASP A 172 3.62 -4.57 -11.90
N ARG A 173 2.58 -4.74 -12.69
CA ARG A 173 1.69 -5.91 -12.67
C ARG A 173 1.36 -6.36 -14.08
N LYS A 174 0.92 -7.60 -14.19
CA LYS A 174 0.35 -8.13 -15.42
C LYS A 174 -1.17 -8.18 -15.32
N ILE A 175 -1.83 -7.67 -16.34
CA ILE A 175 -3.28 -7.79 -16.46
C ILE A 175 -3.59 -9.24 -16.84
N SER A 176 -4.44 -9.90 -16.08
CA SER A 176 -4.85 -11.28 -16.34
C SER A 176 -5.70 -11.38 -17.60
N ARG A 177 -5.83 -12.59 -18.16
CA ARG A 177 -6.62 -12.84 -19.39
C ARG A 177 -8.12 -12.53 -19.21
N ASP A 178 -8.60 -12.58 -17.98
CA ASP A 178 -9.97 -12.23 -17.60
C ASP A 178 -10.14 -10.73 -17.29
N SER A 179 -9.14 -9.90 -17.67
CA SER A 179 -9.18 -8.43 -17.57
C SER A 179 -9.22 -7.91 -16.14
N TYR A 180 -8.41 -8.49 -15.25
CA TYR A 180 -8.23 -8.03 -13.89
C TYR A 180 -6.76 -7.86 -13.54
N VAL A 181 -6.51 -6.96 -12.59
CA VAL A 181 -5.23 -6.81 -11.90
C VAL A 181 -5.44 -7.11 -10.42
N SER A 182 -4.49 -7.81 -9.81
CA SER A 182 -4.53 -8.14 -8.39
C SER A 182 -3.66 -7.17 -7.57
N TYR A 183 -4.21 -6.65 -6.47
CA TYR A 183 -3.49 -5.85 -5.49
C TYR A 183 -4.03 -6.13 -4.09
N LEU A 184 -3.15 -6.37 -3.11
CA LEU A 184 -3.47 -6.71 -1.71
C LEU A 184 -4.55 -7.81 -1.56
N GLY A 185 -4.49 -8.84 -2.42
CA GLY A 185 -5.45 -9.95 -2.39
C GLY A 185 -6.84 -9.63 -2.94
N ASN A 186 -7.05 -8.44 -3.49
CA ASN A 186 -8.27 -8.01 -4.16
C ASN A 186 -8.05 -7.91 -5.67
N ARG A 187 -9.13 -7.93 -6.45
CA ARG A 187 -9.11 -7.90 -7.91
C ARG A 187 -9.81 -6.64 -8.43
N TYR A 188 -9.19 -5.98 -9.41
CA TYR A 188 -9.67 -4.72 -10.01
C TYR A 188 -9.82 -4.91 -11.51
N SER A 189 -11.01 -4.66 -12.03
CA SER A 189 -11.27 -4.82 -13.45
C SER A 189 -10.57 -3.76 -14.29
N VAL A 190 -10.16 -4.15 -15.48
CA VAL A 190 -9.47 -3.31 -16.46
C VAL A 190 -10.22 -3.45 -17.81
N PRO A 191 -10.27 -2.43 -18.68
CA PRO A 191 -10.88 -2.58 -20.00
C PRO A 191 -10.29 -3.79 -20.74
N TYR A 192 -11.15 -4.66 -21.24
CA TYR A 192 -10.78 -5.97 -21.80
C TYR A 192 -9.72 -5.93 -22.91
N ARG A 193 -9.61 -4.79 -23.61
CA ARG A 193 -8.60 -4.54 -24.66
C ARG A 193 -7.16 -4.62 -24.16
N TYR A 194 -6.95 -4.47 -22.86
CA TYR A 194 -5.63 -4.50 -22.24
C TYR A 194 -5.30 -5.85 -21.59
N ALA A 195 -6.17 -6.84 -21.72
CA ALA A 195 -5.95 -8.19 -21.19
C ALA A 195 -4.60 -8.78 -21.66
N GLY A 196 -3.84 -9.36 -20.73
CA GLY A 196 -2.53 -9.96 -20.99
C GLY A 196 -1.36 -8.98 -21.08
N ARG A 197 -1.59 -7.66 -21.08
CA ARG A 197 -0.53 -6.64 -21.11
C ARG A 197 0.07 -6.41 -19.71
N THR A 198 1.26 -5.84 -19.70
CA THR A 198 1.89 -5.31 -18.47
C THR A 198 1.34 -3.92 -18.21
N CYS A 199 1.10 -3.59 -16.94
CA CYS A 199 0.67 -2.28 -16.49
C CYS A 199 1.46 -1.86 -15.26
N SER A 200 1.55 -0.58 -15.00
CA SER A 200 1.99 -0.02 -13.72
C SER A 200 0.78 0.40 -12.90
N LEU A 201 0.76 0.01 -11.64
CA LEU A 201 -0.22 0.46 -10.66
C LEU A 201 0.33 1.70 -9.96
N GLN A 202 -0.35 2.83 -10.08
CA GLN A 202 -0.09 4.01 -9.29
C GLN A 202 -1.03 4.03 -8.08
N ILE A 203 -0.47 3.75 -6.92
CA ILE A 203 -1.21 3.55 -5.68
C ILE A 203 -1.09 4.80 -4.83
N SER A 204 -2.21 5.40 -4.54
CA SER A 204 -2.39 6.50 -3.59
C SER A 204 -3.05 5.97 -2.30
N ASP A 205 -3.28 6.82 -1.30
CA ASP A 205 -3.87 6.43 -0.01
C ASP A 205 -5.19 5.65 -0.15
N LYS A 206 -6.03 6.03 -1.09
CA LYS A 206 -7.38 5.46 -1.24
C LYS A 206 -7.68 4.91 -2.63
N THR A 207 -6.82 5.19 -3.62
CA THR A 207 -7.10 4.89 -5.02
C THR A 207 -5.93 4.18 -5.69
N ILE A 208 -6.26 3.33 -6.66
CA ILE A 208 -5.32 2.69 -7.57
C ILE A 208 -5.65 3.18 -8.96
N ALA A 209 -4.70 3.85 -9.61
CA ALA A 209 -4.74 4.13 -11.03
C ALA A 209 -3.93 3.06 -11.78
N ILE A 210 -4.51 2.51 -12.84
CA ILE A 210 -3.86 1.49 -13.66
C ILE A 210 -3.37 2.19 -14.94
N VAL A 211 -2.06 2.11 -15.17
CA VAL A 211 -1.37 2.80 -16.25
C VAL A 211 -0.82 1.78 -17.24
N VAL A 212 -1.08 1.98 -18.52
CA VAL A 212 -0.53 1.16 -19.61
C VAL A 212 0.12 2.10 -20.61
N SER A 213 1.38 1.86 -20.93
CA SER A 213 2.14 2.70 -21.88
C SER A 213 2.14 4.20 -21.53
N GLY A 214 2.13 4.56 -20.25
CA GLY A 214 2.13 5.94 -19.78
C GLY A 214 0.76 6.60 -19.66
N GLU A 215 -0.33 5.93 -20.09
CA GLU A 215 -1.69 6.46 -20.01
C GLU A 215 -2.47 5.78 -18.89
N VAL A 216 -3.21 6.59 -18.10
CA VAL A 216 -4.12 6.06 -17.06
C VAL A 216 -5.36 5.51 -17.76
N ILE A 217 -5.51 4.19 -17.76
CA ILE A 217 -6.63 3.51 -18.43
C ILE A 217 -7.85 3.34 -17.54
N CYS A 218 -7.68 3.27 -16.22
CA CYS A 218 -8.78 3.28 -15.25
C CYS A 218 -8.27 3.54 -13.84
N THR A 219 -9.20 3.92 -12.95
CA THR A 219 -8.94 4.16 -11.52
C THR A 219 -9.97 3.42 -10.70
N HIS A 220 -9.58 2.86 -9.55
CA HIS A 220 -10.45 2.19 -8.59
C HIS A 220 -10.17 2.69 -7.19
N GLU A 221 -11.17 2.61 -6.30
CA GLU A 221 -10.96 2.74 -4.86
C GLU A 221 -10.38 1.44 -4.30
N ILE A 222 -9.40 1.58 -3.37
CA ILE A 222 -8.81 0.42 -2.70
C ILE A 222 -9.86 -0.23 -1.80
N GLN A 223 -10.14 -1.51 -2.05
CA GLN A 223 -11.09 -2.28 -1.26
C GLN A 223 -10.44 -2.75 0.04
N PRO A 224 -11.05 -2.49 1.21
CA PRO A 224 -10.55 -2.99 2.47
C PRO A 224 -10.74 -4.51 2.60
N GLY A 225 -9.75 -5.20 3.19
CA GLY A 225 -9.76 -6.66 3.36
C GLY A 225 -9.24 -7.40 2.13
N HIS A 226 -9.52 -8.71 2.03
CA HIS A 226 -9.02 -9.60 0.98
C HIS A 226 -10.16 -10.31 0.27
N GLY A 227 -9.91 -10.80 -0.95
CA GLY A 227 -10.84 -11.61 -1.72
C GLY A 227 -11.97 -10.84 -2.41
N LYS A 228 -11.95 -9.52 -2.37
CA LYS A 228 -12.96 -8.68 -3.02
C LYS A 228 -12.63 -8.41 -4.47
N SER A 229 -13.67 -8.14 -5.28
CA SER A 229 -13.54 -7.77 -6.68
C SER A 229 -14.23 -6.43 -6.94
N SER A 230 -13.45 -5.44 -7.41
CA SER A 230 -13.98 -4.15 -7.89
C SER A 230 -14.18 -4.23 -9.38
N ARG A 231 -15.44 -4.35 -9.84
CA ARG A 231 -15.82 -4.50 -11.24
C ARG A 231 -16.53 -3.27 -11.75
N LYS A 232 -16.05 -2.69 -12.86
CA LYS A 232 -16.75 -1.67 -13.66
C LYS A 232 -17.36 -2.31 -14.89
N LYS A 233 -18.67 -2.13 -15.11
CA LYS A 233 -19.40 -2.71 -16.25
C LYS A 233 -18.85 -2.22 -17.60
N GLU A 234 -18.40 -0.98 -17.65
CA GLU A 234 -17.83 -0.33 -18.83
C GLU A 234 -16.60 -1.06 -19.38
N HIS A 235 -15.81 -1.70 -18.51
CA HIS A 235 -14.60 -2.42 -18.90
C HIS A 235 -14.86 -3.65 -19.79
N PHE A 236 -16.09 -4.15 -19.81
CA PHE A 236 -16.52 -5.35 -20.55
C PHE A 236 -17.50 -5.05 -21.68
N GLN A 237 -17.79 -3.76 -21.94
CA GLN A 237 -18.67 -3.37 -23.03
C GLN A 237 -18.04 -3.72 -24.38
N GLY A 238 -18.79 -4.43 -25.23
CA GLY A 238 -18.35 -4.85 -26.54
C GLY A 238 -17.56 -6.18 -26.56
N LEU A 239 -17.18 -6.74 -25.44
CA LEU A 239 -16.42 -8.00 -25.37
C LEU A 239 -17.16 -9.16 -26.06
N LEU A 240 -18.46 -9.33 -25.81
CA LEU A 240 -19.28 -10.37 -26.43
C LEU A 240 -19.32 -10.25 -27.95
N SER A 241 -19.49 -9.04 -28.49
CA SER A 241 -19.54 -8.79 -29.94
C SER A 241 -18.17 -9.08 -30.58
N GLU A 242 -17.08 -8.83 -29.89
CA GLU A 242 -15.74 -9.11 -30.38
C GLU A 242 -15.42 -10.62 -30.37
N ILE A 243 -15.78 -11.33 -29.29
CA ILE A 243 -15.68 -12.80 -29.24
C ILE A 243 -16.50 -13.47 -30.34
N LEU A 244 -17.71 -13.01 -30.57
CA LEU A 244 -18.56 -13.55 -31.64
C LEU A 244 -17.96 -13.31 -33.04
N LYS A 245 -17.38 -12.13 -33.29
CA LYS A 245 -16.65 -11.84 -34.54
C LYS A 245 -15.43 -12.73 -34.72
N GLN A 246 -14.64 -12.94 -33.68
CA GLN A 246 -13.44 -13.79 -33.71
C GLN A 246 -13.81 -15.27 -33.95
N ASN A 247 -14.88 -15.77 -33.31
CA ASN A 247 -15.38 -17.13 -33.51
C ASN A 247 -15.95 -17.34 -34.90
N SER A 248 -16.64 -16.36 -35.46
CA SER A 248 -17.14 -16.45 -36.86
C SER A 248 -15.98 -16.43 -37.87
N ALA A 249 -14.94 -15.61 -37.65
CA ALA A 249 -13.76 -15.59 -38.51
C ALA A 249 -12.91 -16.88 -38.38
N SER A 250 -12.89 -17.52 -37.22
CA SER A 250 -12.21 -18.80 -37.00
C SER A 250 -12.97 -19.95 -37.67
N ARG A 251 -14.33 -19.95 -37.66
CA ARG A 251 -15.18 -20.92 -38.36
C ARG A 251 -15.05 -20.80 -39.86
N ALA A 252 -14.88 -19.61 -40.41
CA ALA A 252 -14.65 -19.39 -41.82
C ALA A 252 -13.30 -19.94 -42.35
N ARG A 253 -12.31 -20.13 -41.45
CA ARG A 253 -11.00 -20.71 -41.81
C ARG A 253 -10.91 -22.23 -41.64
N CYS A 254 -11.84 -22.85 -40.94
CA CYS A 254 -11.97 -24.30 -40.86
C CYS A 254 -13.08 -24.74 -41.80
N SER A 255 -12.78 -24.98 -43.07
CA SER A 255 -13.58 -25.87 -43.88
C SER A 255 -13.46 -27.25 -43.25
N PRO A 256 -14.55 -27.90 -42.81
CA PRO A 256 -14.46 -29.23 -42.26
C PRO A 256 -14.13 -30.20 -43.40
N SER A 257 -12.85 -30.56 -43.50
CA SER A 257 -12.42 -31.66 -44.38
C SER A 257 -12.67 -33.05 -43.77
N PHE A 258 -13.49 -33.11 -42.74
CA PHE A 258 -13.96 -34.38 -42.19
C PHE A 258 -15.27 -34.74 -42.87
N LYS A 259 -15.20 -35.68 -43.86
CA LYS A 259 -16.33 -36.48 -44.22
C LYS A 259 -16.64 -37.41 -43.06
N PHE A 260 -17.74 -37.15 -42.37
CA PHE A 260 -18.33 -38.14 -41.47
C PHE A 260 -18.70 -39.35 -42.35
N ILE A 261 -17.94 -40.40 -42.32
CA ILE A 261 -18.37 -41.71 -42.78
C ILE A 261 -19.25 -42.19 -41.62
N GLU A 262 -20.56 -42.21 -41.84
CA GLU A 262 -21.44 -42.84 -40.87
C GLU A 262 -20.99 -44.29 -40.73
N PRO A 263 -20.61 -44.72 -39.49
CA PRO A 263 -20.35 -46.13 -39.31
C PRO A 263 -21.61 -46.89 -39.62
N GLU A 264 -21.55 -47.91 -40.51
CA GLU A 264 -22.63 -48.86 -40.70
C GLU A 264 -22.92 -49.47 -39.33
N VAL A 265 -24.00 -49.02 -38.70
CA VAL A 265 -24.47 -49.59 -37.46
C VAL A 265 -25.30 -50.80 -37.80
N GLU A 266 -24.71 -51.99 -37.61
CA GLU A 266 -25.41 -53.24 -37.74
C GLU A 266 -26.59 -53.26 -36.75
N GLN A 267 -27.83 -53.16 -37.30
CA GLN A 267 -29.02 -53.30 -36.48
C GLN A 267 -29.15 -54.76 -36.06
N ARG A 268 -28.78 -55.04 -34.82
CA ARG A 268 -28.97 -56.35 -34.22
C ARG A 268 -30.38 -56.42 -33.61
N ASP A 269 -31.07 -57.52 -33.94
CA ASP A 269 -32.40 -57.78 -33.37
C ASP A 269 -32.29 -57.83 -31.84
N LEU A 270 -33.22 -57.15 -31.15
CA LEU A 270 -33.23 -57.09 -29.70
C LEU A 270 -33.40 -58.47 -29.03
N SER A 271 -33.95 -59.45 -29.73
CA SER A 271 -34.07 -60.85 -29.27
C SER A 271 -32.71 -61.48 -28.93
N ILE A 272 -31.59 -61.00 -29.49
CA ILE A 272 -30.26 -61.50 -29.13
C ILE A 272 -29.89 -61.14 -27.67
N TYR A 273 -30.42 -60.05 -27.14
CA TYR A 273 -30.16 -59.63 -25.74
C TYR A 273 -31.05 -60.33 -24.74
N ASP A 274 -32.18 -60.85 -25.12
CA ASP A 274 -33.06 -61.65 -24.27
C ASP A 274 -32.41 -62.98 -23.83
N SER A 275 -31.54 -63.55 -24.67
CA SER A 275 -30.80 -64.77 -24.36
C SER A 275 -29.76 -64.56 -23.23
N PHE A 276 -29.33 -63.31 -22.97
CA PHE A 276 -28.42 -63.02 -21.88
C PHE A 276 -29.12 -62.77 -20.54
N SER A 277 -30.44 -62.50 -20.57
CA SER A 277 -31.22 -62.26 -19.34
C SER A 277 -31.68 -63.57 -18.64
N GLU A 278 -31.69 -64.71 -19.34
CA GLU A 278 -32.06 -66.01 -18.75
C GLU A 278 -30.91 -66.71 -18.00
N GLY A 279 -29.66 -66.18 -18.09
CA GLY A 279 -28.48 -66.80 -17.48
C GLY A 279 -28.20 -66.40 -16.01
N VAL A 280 -28.97 -65.54 -15.39
CA VAL A 280 -28.73 -65.04 -14.01
C VAL A 280 -29.83 -65.46 -13.03
N ARG A 281 -30.29 -66.68 -13.16
CA ARG A 281 -31.04 -67.35 -12.07
C ARG A 281 -30.45 -68.73 -11.83
N ARG A 282 -29.41 -68.75 -11.03
CA ARG A 282 -29.04 -69.88 -10.14
C ARG A 282 -28.24 -69.36 -8.97
#